data_fd51007b5185c2c34286438c4dc9945b
#
_entry.id   fd51007b5185c2c34286438c4dc9945b
#
_cell.length_a   1.000
_cell.length_b   1.000
_cell.length_c   1.000
_cell.angle_alpha   90.00
_cell.angle_beta   90.00
_cell.angle_gamma   90.00
#
_symmetry.space_group_name_H-M   'P 1'
#
loop_
_entity.id
_entity.type
_entity.pdbx_description
1 polymer ?
#
loop_
_entity_poly.entity_id
_entity_poly.type
_entity_poly.pdbx_seq_one_letter_code
_entity_poly.pdbx_strand_id
1 'polypeptide(L)'
;MTTRRELLGAASVAVFSRTLRALPLGEIKLGITTDEIDDDVLVAAKFLQEHGLKWAEIRNIWGPYNTAQPMEKVREANKILDEHGVKVSIEGTGFFKIPLPPETPAGQQILDKQWALLDTAMERAKAFGTDKIRTFTFMLGRDEKPGEKAYARIWELTREAARRAKGFRLAVENIGGGFVGTGAEAALLFKNVKESNVGLTWDPNNAGSMGEKSFPDGYRKLDPARIFHVHLRDYKQEGGKVVWARVGDGEFDNLAQIRAMLKDGYKGTFTLETHWRDPKGKMYSTEQSLKGLLDVIAKV
;
A
#
# COMPACT_ATOMS: atom_id res chain seq x y z
N MET A 1 -51.91 -14.32 -56.58
CA MET A 1 -51.18 -15.42 -55.92
C MET A 1 -49.75 -14.97 -55.70
N THR A 2 -49.53 -14.35 -54.54
CA THR A 2 -48.21 -13.83 -54.18
C THR A 2 -47.72 -14.65 -53.00
N THR A 3 -46.62 -15.31 -53.20
CA THR A 3 -46.02 -16.33 -52.32
C THR A 3 -45.40 -15.70 -51.09
N ARG A 4 -45.68 -16.30 -49.94
CA ARG A 4 -45.00 -16.11 -48.65
C ARG A 4 -43.56 -16.58 -48.74
N ARG A 5 -42.61 -15.69 -48.92
CA ARG A 5 -41.18 -15.88 -48.61
C ARG A 5 -40.53 -14.52 -48.78
N GLU A 6 -40.12 -13.94 -47.68
CA GLU A 6 -39.07 -12.93 -47.48
C GLU A 6 -39.41 -12.05 -46.30
N LEU A 7 -39.29 -12.65 -45.13
CA LEU A 7 -39.19 -11.92 -43.85
C LEU A 7 -38.28 -12.72 -42.95
N LEU A 8 -36.99 -12.72 -43.27
CA LEU A 8 -35.94 -13.06 -42.32
C LEU A 8 -35.24 -11.75 -41.98
N GLY A 9 -35.65 -11.23 -40.87
CA GLY A 9 -35.10 -10.01 -40.31
C GLY A 9 -33.63 -10.14 -39.97
N ALA A 10 -32.86 -9.22 -40.45
CA ALA A 10 -31.52 -8.94 -39.98
C ALA A 10 -31.57 -8.43 -38.51
N ALA A 11 -31.35 -9.34 -37.57
CA ALA A 11 -31.07 -8.94 -36.20
C ALA A 11 -29.68 -8.30 -36.19
N SER A 12 -29.65 -6.97 -36.21
CA SER A 12 -28.45 -6.20 -35.99
C SER A 12 -27.98 -6.44 -34.56
N VAL A 13 -26.95 -7.26 -34.40
CA VAL A 13 -26.19 -7.35 -33.16
C VAL A 13 -25.43 -6.05 -33.03
N ALA A 14 -26.00 -5.15 -32.28
CA ALA A 14 -25.30 -3.94 -31.81
C ALA A 14 -24.20 -4.38 -30.84
N VAL A 15 -22.99 -4.58 -31.36
CA VAL A 15 -21.78 -4.72 -30.56
C VAL A 15 -21.59 -3.37 -29.87
N PHE A 16 -21.98 -3.29 -28.60
CA PHE A 16 -21.61 -2.20 -27.72
C PHE A 16 -20.10 -2.25 -27.52
N SER A 17 -19.36 -1.68 -28.45
CA SER A 17 -17.98 -1.28 -28.24
C SER A 17 -18.00 -0.16 -27.17
N ARG A 18 -17.97 -0.53 -25.89
CA ARG A 18 -17.58 0.39 -24.82
C ARG A 18 -16.12 0.73 -25.08
N THR A 19 -15.87 1.81 -25.79
CA THR A 19 -14.58 2.51 -25.75
C THR A 19 -14.32 2.82 -24.29
N LEU A 20 -13.45 2.05 -23.65
CA LEU A 20 -12.85 2.39 -22.37
C LEU A 20 -12.10 3.70 -22.61
N ARG A 21 -12.72 4.80 -22.25
CA ARG A 21 -12.08 6.11 -22.26
C ARG A 21 -10.99 6.02 -21.16
N ALA A 22 -9.73 6.18 -21.54
CA ALA A 22 -8.65 6.28 -20.55
C ALA A 22 -9.03 7.33 -19.50
N LEU A 23 -8.99 6.96 -18.22
CA LEU A 23 -9.27 7.91 -17.16
C LEU A 23 -8.21 9.01 -17.21
N PRO A 24 -8.58 10.30 -17.09
CA PRO A 24 -7.60 11.36 -17.03
C PRO A 24 -6.65 11.09 -15.84
N LEU A 25 -5.34 11.27 -16.04
CA LEU A 25 -4.31 11.15 -14.99
C LEU A 25 -4.67 11.90 -13.69
N GLY A 26 -5.50 12.95 -13.78
CA GLY A 26 -6.01 13.73 -12.65
C GLY A 26 -7.01 13.01 -11.73
N GLU A 27 -7.57 11.88 -12.14
CA GLU A 27 -8.51 11.09 -11.31
C GLU A 27 -7.80 10.04 -10.45
N ILE A 28 -6.57 9.66 -10.80
CA ILE A 28 -5.76 8.70 -10.05
C ILE A 28 -4.87 9.46 -9.06
N LYS A 29 -5.08 9.23 -7.77
CA LYS A 29 -4.22 9.79 -6.73
C LYS A 29 -2.92 8.99 -6.69
N LEU A 30 -1.88 9.53 -7.33
CA LEU A 30 -0.56 8.95 -7.33
C LEU A 30 0.35 9.67 -6.33
N GLY A 31 1.08 8.90 -5.53
CA GLY A 31 2.07 9.38 -4.58
C GLY A 31 3.35 8.56 -4.64
N ILE A 32 4.32 8.95 -3.83
CA ILE A 32 5.59 8.23 -3.63
C ILE A 32 5.91 8.23 -2.15
N THR A 33 6.54 7.15 -1.65
CA THR A 33 7.13 7.12 -0.32
C THR A 33 8.36 8.03 -0.32
N THR A 34 8.38 9.07 0.50
CA THR A 34 9.36 10.18 0.40
C THR A 34 10.81 9.71 0.47
N ASP A 35 11.12 8.79 1.36
CA ASP A 35 12.48 8.26 1.55
C ASP A 35 12.92 7.24 0.48
N GLU A 36 12.06 6.89 -0.46
CA GLU A 36 12.44 6.26 -1.73
C GLU A 36 13.08 7.27 -2.69
N ILE A 37 12.75 8.56 -2.55
CA ILE A 37 13.33 9.66 -3.33
C ILE A 37 14.64 10.10 -2.69
N ASP A 38 14.55 10.66 -1.47
CA ASP A 38 15.69 11.12 -0.68
C ASP A 38 15.36 11.10 0.80
N ASP A 39 16.39 11.06 1.67
CA ASP A 39 16.24 11.20 3.11
C ASP A 39 15.93 12.64 3.51
N ASP A 40 16.32 13.61 2.69
CA ASP A 40 15.99 15.02 2.85
C ASP A 40 14.58 15.29 2.34
N VAL A 41 13.71 15.71 3.25
CA VAL A 41 12.29 15.98 2.96
C VAL A 41 12.13 17.11 1.93
N LEU A 42 13.00 18.12 1.93
CA LEU A 42 12.94 19.23 0.97
C LEU A 42 13.27 18.73 -0.45
N VAL A 43 14.26 17.87 -0.57
CA VAL A 43 14.63 17.25 -1.86
C VAL A 43 13.48 16.39 -2.36
N ALA A 44 12.88 15.58 -1.49
CA ALA A 44 11.72 14.74 -1.84
C ALA A 44 10.50 15.59 -2.24
N ALA A 45 10.21 16.67 -1.50
CA ALA A 45 9.09 17.57 -1.80
C ALA A 45 9.23 18.27 -3.16
N LYS A 46 10.43 18.77 -3.47
CA LYS A 46 10.75 19.37 -4.78
C LYS A 46 10.57 18.37 -5.91
N PHE A 47 11.09 17.14 -5.76
CA PHE A 47 10.91 16.08 -6.74
C PHE A 47 9.43 15.81 -7.01
N LEU A 48 8.60 15.68 -5.97
CA LEU A 48 7.17 15.46 -6.11
C LEU A 48 6.49 16.62 -6.86
N GLN A 49 6.81 17.86 -6.50
CA GLN A 49 6.30 19.07 -7.15
C GLN A 49 6.69 19.14 -8.63
N GLU A 50 7.95 18.89 -8.96
CA GLU A 50 8.48 18.91 -10.35
C GLU A 50 7.79 17.87 -11.24
N HIS A 51 7.36 16.73 -10.67
CA HIS A 51 6.63 15.69 -11.37
C HIS A 51 5.09 15.85 -11.28
N GLY A 52 4.58 16.95 -10.71
CA GLY A 52 3.15 17.23 -10.59
C GLY A 52 2.40 16.32 -9.61
N LEU A 53 3.11 15.64 -8.72
CA LEU A 53 2.54 14.74 -7.74
C LEU A 53 2.12 15.52 -6.49
N LYS A 54 0.90 15.23 -6.00
CA LYS A 54 0.28 15.94 -4.88
C LYS A 54 0.17 15.10 -3.61
N TRP A 55 0.66 13.87 -3.64
CA TRP A 55 0.52 12.93 -2.53
C TRP A 55 1.84 12.28 -2.19
N ALA A 56 2.06 12.07 -0.90
CA ALA A 56 3.21 11.35 -0.37
C ALA A 56 2.78 10.34 0.70
N GLU A 57 3.49 9.22 0.80
CA GLU A 57 3.61 8.48 2.03
C GLU A 57 4.82 9.00 2.79
N ILE A 58 4.66 9.30 4.07
CA ILE A 58 5.76 9.77 4.92
C ILE A 58 6.17 8.67 5.90
N ARG A 59 7.35 8.10 5.72
CA ARG A 59 7.92 7.04 6.57
C ARG A 59 9.10 7.58 7.36
N ASN A 60 10.21 7.82 6.69
CA ASN A 60 11.40 8.39 7.29
C ASN A 60 11.48 9.88 6.97
N ILE A 61 12.01 10.66 7.91
CA ILE A 61 12.31 12.08 7.72
C ILE A 61 13.73 12.33 8.24
N TRP A 62 14.62 12.80 7.37
CA TRP A 62 16.05 12.99 7.64
C TRP A 62 16.73 11.76 8.25
N GLY A 63 16.37 10.55 7.74
CA GLY A 63 16.95 9.26 8.09
C GLY A 63 16.09 8.39 8.98
N PRO A 64 15.79 8.74 10.25
CA PRO A 64 14.96 7.95 11.14
C PRO A 64 13.47 7.94 10.74
N TYR A 65 12.72 6.95 11.24
CA TYR A 65 11.26 6.99 11.19
C TYR A 65 10.72 8.32 11.76
N ASN A 66 9.65 8.84 11.17
CA ASN A 66 8.98 10.05 11.65
C ASN A 66 8.57 9.92 13.13
N THR A 67 8.19 8.73 13.57
CA THR A 67 7.84 8.41 14.97
C THR A 67 9.03 8.48 15.94
N ALA A 68 10.26 8.41 15.44
CA ALA A 68 11.48 8.58 16.24
C ALA A 68 12.00 10.04 16.25
N GLN A 69 11.41 10.90 15.45
CA GLN A 69 11.79 12.32 15.39
C GLN A 69 11.04 13.17 16.42
N PRO A 70 11.65 14.27 16.92
CA PRO A 70 10.92 15.26 17.71
C PRO A 70 9.75 15.85 16.95
N MET A 71 8.66 16.23 17.63
CA MET A 71 7.46 16.81 17.01
C MET A 71 7.77 18.09 16.20
N GLU A 72 8.78 18.84 16.59
CA GLU A 72 9.24 20.01 15.83
C GLU A 72 9.68 19.63 14.43
N LYS A 73 10.48 18.56 14.29
CA LYS A 73 10.92 18.04 12.99
C LYS A 73 9.75 17.51 12.15
N VAL A 74 8.77 16.89 12.77
CA VAL A 74 7.55 16.44 12.09
C VAL A 74 6.78 17.63 11.51
N ARG A 75 6.63 18.71 12.30
CA ARG A 75 5.96 19.94 11.82
C ARG A 75 6.76 20.64 10.72
N GLU A 76 8.09 20.67 10.84
CA GLU A 76 8.97 21.19 9.79
C GLU A 76 8.80 20.41 8.49
N ALA A 77 8.79 19.07 8.54
CA ALA A 77 8.57 18.22 7.39
C ALA A 77 7.20 18.47 6.74
N ASN A 78 6.14 18.56 7.55
CA ASN A 78 4.81 18.84 7.04
C ASN A 78 4.74 20.23 6.36
N LYS A 79 5.35 21.25 6.96
CA LYS A 79 5.42 22.59 6.38
C LYS A 79 6.12 22.58 5.03
N ILE A 80 7.26 21.88 4.91
CA ILE A 80 7.98 21.74 3.63
C ILE A 80 7.08 21.09 2.58
N LEU A 81 6.38 20.00 2.91
CA LEU A 81 5.49 19.33 1.98
C LEU A 81 4.33 20.26 1.54
N ASP A 82 3.70 20.95 2.48
CA ASP A 82 2.59 21.89 2.20
C ASP A 82 3.05 23.05 1.30
N GLU A 83 4.23 23.63 1.53
CA GLU A 83 4.82 24.69 0.70
C GLU A 83 5.08 24.24 -0.76
N HIS A 84 5.24 22.94 -0.99
CA HIS A 84 5.40 22.33 -2.32
C HIS A 84 4.09 21.74 -2.87
N GLY A 85 2.94 21.97 -2.20
CA GLY A 85 1.63 21.49 -2.62
C GLY A 85 1.42 19.98 -2.47
N VAL A 86 2.21 19.31 -1.63
CA VAL A 86 2.17 17.87 -1.37
C VAL A 86 1.45 17.58 -0.06
N LYS A 87 0.47 16.67 -0.10
CA LYS A 87 -0.28 16.20 1.07
C LYS A 87 0.17 14.80 1.46
N VAL A 88 0.19 14.53 2.76
CA VAL A 88 0.47 13.19 3.27
C VAL A 88 -0.78 12.33 3.17
N SER A 89 -0.70 11.26 2.39
CA SER A 89 -1.79 10.30 2.19
C SER A 89 -1.88 9.27 3.31
N ILE A 90 -0.73 8.90 3.88
CA ILE A 90 -0.59 7.93 4.95
C ILE A 90 0.74 8.15 5.68
N GLU A 91 0.73 7.96 6.98
CA GLU A 91 1.94 7.90 7.79
C GLU A 91 2.46 6.47 7.89
N GLY A 92 3.73 6.25 7.53
CA GLY A 92 4.43 4.98 7.64
C GLY A 92 5.05 4.80 9.02
N THR A 93 4.70 3.74 9.72
CA THR A 93 5.27 3.40 11.03
C THR A 93 5.89 2.02 11.08
N GLY A 94 6.61 1.72 12.16
CA GLY A 94 7.06 0.37 12.51
C GLY A 94 6.15 -0.34 13.53
N PHE A 95 4.94 0.17 13.77
CA PHE A 95 4.02 -0.42 14.74
C PHE A 95 3.69 -1.86 14.39
N PHE A 96 3.97 -2.77 15.32
CA PHE A 96 3.89 -4.23 15.18
C PHE A 96 4.80 -4.85 14.10
N LYS A 97 5.79 -4.13 13.58
CA LYS A 97 6.85 -4.71 12.72
C LYS A 97 7.96 -5.36 13.55
N ILE A 98 7.58 -6.19 14.47
CA ILE A 98 8.44 -6.93 15.40
C ILE A 98 7.95 -8.39 15.50
N PRO A 99 8.77 -9.34 15.95
CA PRO A 99 8.26 -10.67 16.33
C PRO A 99 7.11 -10.57 17.34
N LEU A 100 6.16 -11.50 17.28
CA LEU A 100 5.07 -11.55 18.24
C LEU A 100 5.63 -11.75 19.66
N PRO A 101 5.46 -10.80 20.59
CA PRO A 101 6.04 -10.91 21.92
C PRO A 101 5.42 -12.08 22.70
N PRO A 102 6.19 -12.81 23.51
CA PRO A 102 5.67 -13.91 24.30
C PRO A 102 4.69 -13.43 25.39
N GLU A 103 3.83 -14.33 25.88
CA GLU A 103 2.89 -14.05 26.99
C GLU A 103 3.61 -14.14 28.36
N THR A 104 4.56 -13.26 28.57
CA THR A 104 5.39 -13.14 29.78
C THR A 104 5.48 -11.68 30.21
N PRO A 105 5.92 -11.37 31.43
CA PRO A 105 6.15 -9.98 31.84
C PRO A 105 7.10 -9.20 30.92
N ALA A 106 8.15 -9.87 30.40
CA ALA A 106 9.06 -9.25 29.43
C ALA A 106 8.36 -8.97 28.08
N GLY A 107 7.53 -9.89 27.60
CA GLY A 107 6.74 -9.69 26.41
C GLY A 107 5.69 -8.57 26.57
N GLN A 108 5.12 -8.40 27.78
CA GLN A 108 4.23 -7.29 28.06
C GLN A 108 4.96 -5.94 27.96
N GLN A 109 6.19 -5.84 28.47
CA GLN A 109 6.99 -4.62 28.33
C GLN A 109 7.30 -4.26 26.86
N ILE A 110 7.44 -5.27 25.99
CA ILE A 110 7.60 -5.05 24.55
C ILE A 110 6.28 -4.52 23.96
N LEU A 111 5.14 -5.07 24.34
CA LEU A 111 3.82 -4.58 23.92
C LEU A 111 3.56 -3.15 24.41
N ASP A 112 3.94 -2.82 25.64
CA ASP A 112 3.78 -1.46 26.20
C ASP A 112 4.55 -0.42 25.36
N LYS A 113 5.74 -0.78 24.87
CA LYS A 113 6.50 0.06 23.93
C LYS A 113 5.78 0.19 22.58
N GLN A 114 5.11 -0.87 22.10
CA GLN A 114 4.32 -0.79 20.88
C GLN A 114 3.09 0.12 21.06
N TRP A 115 2.41 0.04 22.19
CA TRP A 115 1.30 0.96 22.50
C TRP A 115 1.75 2.41 22.55
N ALA A 116 2.87 2.72 23.20
CA ALA A 116 3.45 4.05 23.18
C ALA A 116 3.84 4.51 21.77
N LEU A 117 4.30 3.58 20.91
CA LEU A 117 4.58 3.87 19.50
C LEU A 117 3.29 4.20 18.73
N LEU A 118 2.17 3.50 19.00
CA LEU A 118 0.88 3.80 18.39
C LEU A 118 0.37 5.19 18.82
N ASP A 119 0.49 5.53 20.11
CA ASP A 119 0.12 6.86 20.60
C ASP A 119 0.94 7.95 19.89
N THR A 120 2.26 7.74 19.77
CA THR A 120 3.14 8.63 19.01
C THR A 120 2.69 8.72 17.54
N ALA A 121 2.40 7.61 16.89
CA ALA A 121 1.94 7.59 15.49
C ALA A 121 0.65 8.41 15.29
N MET A 122 -0.31 8.29 16.19
CA MET A 122 -1.54 9.08 16.11
C MET A 122 -1.27 10.60 16.22
N GLU A 123 -0.33 11.01 17.06
CA GLU A 123 0.09 12.42 17.12
C GLU A 123 0.77 12.88 15.82
N ARG A 124 1.60 12.02 15.21
CA ARG A 124 2.29 12.32 13.94
C ARG A 124 1.31 12.38 12.78
N ALA A 125 0.40 11.40 12.66
CA ALA A 125 -0.65 11.39 11.65
C ALA A 125 -1.49 12.67 11.70
N LYS A 126 -1.87 13.11 12.91
CA LYS A 126 -2.57 14.37 13.12
C LYS A 126 -1.75 15.59 12.67
N ALA A 127 -0.44 15.61 12.95
CA ALA A 127 0.44 16.70 12.55
C ALA A 127 0.64 16.75 11.02
N PHE A 128 0.65 15.60 10.35
CA PHE A 128 0.68 15.50 8.89
C PHE A 128 -0.67 15.68 8.20
N GLY A 129 -1.76 15.85 8.94
CA GLY A 129 -3.10 16.03 8.39
C GLY A 129 -3.68 14.77 7.72
N THR A 130 -3.23 13.58 8.11
CA THR A 130 -3.76 12.30 7.65
C THR A 130 -4.46 11.54 8.77
N ASP A 131 -5.45 10.74 8.41
CA ASP A 131 -6.12 9.82 9.32
C ASP A 131 -5.64 8.37 9.17
N LYS A 132 -4.69 8.11 8.25
CA LYS A 132 -4.18 6.78 7.97
C LYS A 132 -2.80 6.55 8.56
N ILE A 133 -2.66 5.43 9.25
CA ILE A 133 -1.42 4.97 9.88
C ILE A 133 -1.11 3.58 9.32
N ARG A 134 0.01 3.43 8.63
CA ARG A 134 0.48 2.13 8.18
C ARG A 134 1.02 1.32 9.37
N THR A 135 0.56 0.09 9.48
CA THR A 135 0.88 -0.82 10.59
C THR A 135 1.20 -2.22 10.06
N PHE A 136 1.53 -3.14 10.96
CA PHE A 136 1.79 -4.54 10.63
C PHE A 136 1.01 -5.48 11.57
N THR A 137 1.12 -6.79 11.34
CA THR A 137 0.52 -7.84 12.18
C THR A 137 1.58 -8.78 12.74
N PHE A 138 2.67 -8.22 13.19
CA PHE A 138 3.88 -8.91 13.66
C PHE A 138 4.63 -9.68 12.57
N MET A 139 5.88 -9.95 12.86
CA MET A 139 6.77 -10.72 12.00
C MET A 139 6.92 -12.14 12.55
N LEU A 140 7.02 -13.11 11.65
CA LEU A 140 7.36 -14.49 11.99
C LEU A 140 8.81 -14.58 12.47
N GLY A 141 9.06 -15.36 13.48
CA GLY A 141 10.41 -15.77 13.84
C GLY A 141 11.04 -16.61 12.73
N ARG A 142 12.38 -16.75 12.73
CA ARG A 142 13.14 -17.38 11.63
C ARG A 142 12.60 -18.77 11.24
N ASP A 143 12.16 -19.58 12.19
CA ASP A 143 11.67 -20.94 11.97
C ASP A 143 10.22 -21.11 12.48
N GLU A 144 9.52 -20.00 12.70
CA GLU A 144 8.17 -20.00 13.25
C GLU A 144 7.16 -20.37 12.16
N LYS A 145 6.33 -21.37 12.46
CA LYS A 145 5.16 -21.69 11.65
C LYS A 145 3.93 -21.04 12.30
N PRO A 146 3.15 -20.27 11.53
CA PRO A 146 1.93 -19.68 12.06
C PRO A 146 0.99 -20.77 12.58
N GLY A 147 0.59 -20.66 13.85
CA GLY A 147 -0.37 -21.56 14.48
C GLY A 147 -1.65 -20.82 14.88
N GLU A 148 -2.76 -21.55 15.06
CA GLU A 148 -4.05 -20.97 15.42
C GLU A 148 -3.98 -20.09 16.67
N LYS A 149 -3.21 -20.51 17.69
CA LYS A 149 -3.03 -19.74 18.93
C LYS A 149 -2.34 -18.39 18.68
N ALA A 150 -1.31 -18.36 17.85
CA ALA A 150 -0.62 -17.12 17.48
C ALA A 150 -1.56 -16.17 16.71
N TYR A 151 -2.29 -16.70 15.74
CA TYR A 151 -3.27 -15.91 15.01
C TYR A 151 -4.38 -15.36 15.91
N ALA A 152 -4.95 -16.18 16.82
CA ALA A 152 -5.97 -15.71 17.75
C ALA A 152 -5.48 -14.51 18.57
N ARG A 153 -4.24 -14.57 19.05
CA ARG A 153 -3.61 -13.47 19.78
C ARG A 153 -3.38 -12.24 18.93
N ILE A 154 -2.88 -12.42 17.69
CA ILE A 154 -2.67 -11.31 16.75
C ILE A 154 -3.99 -10.60 16.46
N TRP A 155 -5.08 -11.35 16.24
CA TRP A 155 -6.39 -10.75 16.02
C TRP A 155 -6.87 -9.94 17.24
N GLU A 156 -6.62 -10.44 18.47
CA GLU A 156 -6.96 -9.68 19.68
C GLU A 156 -6.14 -8.40 19.82
N LEU A 157 -4.83 -8.48 19.61
CA LEU A 157 -3.95 -7.29 19.66
C LEU A 157 -4.29 -6.29 18.55
N THR A 158 -4.70 -6.74 17.37
CA THR A 158 -5.15 -5.87 16.28
C THR A 158 -6.47 -5.18 16.63
N ARG A 159 -7.43 -5.89 17.25
CA ARG A 159 -8.66 -5.29 17.74
C ARG A 159 -8.40 -4.27 18.85
N GLU A 160 -7.45 -4.55 19.74
CA GLU A 160 -7.04 -3.59 20.78
C GLU A 160 -6.41 -2.33 20.15
N ALA A 161 -5.54 -2.50 19.14
CA ALA A 161 -4.98 -1.38 18.40
C ALA A 161 -6.10 -0.53 17.75
N ALA A 162 -7.10 -1.17 17.16
CA ALA A 162 -8.24 -0.48 16.56
C ALA A 162 -9.05 0.34 17.57
N ARG A 163 -9.27 -0.21 18.78
CA ARG A 163 -9.96 0.49 19.88
C ARG A 163 -9.17 1.71 20.35
N ARG A 164 -7.84 1.58 20.49
CA ARG A 164 -6.94 2.67 20.89
C ARG A 164 -6.85 3.76 19.83
N ALA A 165 -6.78 3.37 18.57
CA ALA A 165 -6.67 4.30 17.43
C ALA A 165 -8.04 4.81 16.95
N LYS A 166 -9.01 5.02 17.86
CA LYS A 166 -10.32 5.57 17.50
C LYS A 166 -10.17 6.94 16.85
N GLY A 167 -10.74 7.10 15.66
CA GLY A 167 -10.62 8.31 14.84
C GLY A 167 -9.51 8.24 13.78
N PHE A 168 -8.67 7.19 13.81
CA PHE A 168 -7.67 6.91 12.80
C PHE A 168 -7.97 5.56 12.12
N ARG A 169 -7.45 5.39 10.91
CA ARG A 169 -7.50 4.17 10.11
C ARG A 169 -6.15 3.47 10.16
N LEU A 170 -6.14 2.26 10.70
CA LEU A 170 -4.96 1.40 10.72
C LEU A 170 -4.90 0.61 9.41
N ALA A 171 -3.93 0.92 8.56
CA ALA A 171 -3.71 0.25 7.28
C ALA A 171 -2.62 -0.80 7.44
N VAL A 172 -3.02 -2.05 7.68
CA VAL A 172 -2.09 -3.18 7.84
C VAL A 172 -1.42 -3.46 6.50
N GLU A 173 -0.11 -3.37 6.44
CA GLU A 173 0.64 -3.79 5.25
C GLU A 173 0.85 -5.30 5.25
N ASN A 174 0.48 -5.95 4.14
CA ASN A 174 0.90 -7.32 3.90
C ASN A 174 2.39 -7.32 3.51
N ILE A 175 3.20 -8.06 4.27
CA ILE A 175 4.67 -8.04 4.13
C ILE A 175 5.27 -9.43 4.19
N GLY A 176 6.31 -9.66 3.38
CA GLY A 176 7.08 -10.91 3.43
C GLY A 176 7.68 -11.16 4.82
N GLY A 177 7.53 -12.38 5.34
CA GLY A 177 7.94 -12.74 6.69
C GLY A 177 7.01 -12.23 7.81
N GLY A 178 5.89 -11.58 7.47
CA GLY A 178 4.83 -11.24 8.42
C GLY A 178 3.79 -12.36 8.56
N PHE A 179 2.96 -12.28 9.61
CA PHE A 179 1.79 -13.17 9.73
C PHE A 179 0.70 -12.87 8.69
N VAL A 180 0.70 -11.67 8.14
CA VAL A 180 -0.12 -11.29 6.99
C VAL A 180 0.81 -10.83 5.87
N GLY A 181 1.08 -11.70 4.92
CA GLY A 181 1.96 -11.44 3.79
C GLY A 181 1.27 -11.58 2.43
N THR A 182 0.17 -12.34 2.37
CA THR A 182 -0.57 -12.67 1.16
C THR A 182 -2.00 -12.12 1.19
N GLY A 183 -2.66 -12.10 0.04
CA GLY A 183 -4.10 -11.77 -0.04
C GLY A 183 -4.97 -12.77 0.71
N ALA A 184 -4.57 -14.04 0.74
CA ALA A 184 -5.27 -15.07 1.51
C ALA A 184 -5.20 -14.80 3.03
N GLU A 185 -4.04 -14.44 3.54
CA GLU A 185 -3.85 -14.10 4.96
C GLU A 185 -4.51 -12.77 5.32
N ALA A 186 -4.51 -11.78 4.43
CA ALA A 186 -5.27 -10.54 4.60
C ALA A 186 -6.79 -10.81 4.66
N ALA A 187 -7.31 -11.70 3.84
CA ALA A 187 -8.71 -12.13 3.92
C ALA A 187 -9.01 -12.84 5.25
N LEU A 188 -8.07 -13.64 5.76
CA LEU A 188 -8.19 -14.28 7.08
C LEU A 188 -8.19 -13.23 8.21
N LEU A 189 -7.34 -12.20 8.13
CA LEU A 189 -7.38 -11.06 9.06
C LEU A 189 -8.77 -10.46 9.11
N PHE A 190 -9.36 -10.09 7.97
CA PHE A 190 -10.67 -9.44 7.93
C PHE A 190 -11.84 -10.36 8.23
N LYS A 191 -11.66 -11.67 8.14
CA LYS A 191 -12.63 -12.65 8.69
C LYS A 191 -12.71 -12.56 10.21
N ASN A 192 -11.62 -12.25 10.90
CA ASN A 192 -11.49 -12.28 12.34
C ASN A 192 -11.49 -10.89 13.01
N VAL A 193 -11.06 -9.84 12.31
CA VAL A 193 -11.01 -8.44 12.78
C VAL A 193 -12.06 -7.64 12.00
N LYS A 194 -13.17 -7.28 12.68
CA LYS A 194 -14.33 -6.62 12.07
C LYS A 194 -14.34 -5.11 12.22
N GLU A 195 -13.44 -4.58 13.02
CA GLU A 195 -13.31 -3.15 13.28
C GLU A 195 -13.15 -2.37 11.96
N SER A 196 -14.05 -1.44 11.71
CA SER A 196 -14.12 -0.72 10.41
C SER A 196 -12.95 0.22 10.17
N ASN A 197 -12.23 0.57 11.22
CA ASN A 197 -11.01 1.38 11.14
C ASN A 197 -9.72 0.56 10.94
N VAL A 198 -9.82 -0.77 10.76
CA VAL A 198 -8.71 -1.62 10.31
C VAL A 198 -8.91 -1.98 8.85
N GLY A 199 -7.95 -1.66 8.02
CA GLY A 199 -7.92 -1.98 6.59
C GLY A 199 -6.53 -2.40 6.16
N LEU A 200 -6.30 -2.43 4.86
CA LEU A 200 -5.07 -2.93 4.26
C LEU A 200 -4.29 -1.79 3.58
N THR A 201 -2.99 -1.76 3.75
CA THR A 201 -2.07 -1.28 2.74
C THR A 201 -1.76 -2.47 1.85
N TRP A 202 -2.42 -2.54 0.69
CA TRP A 202 -2.23 -3.66 -0.23
C TRP A 202 -0.93 -3.49 -1.01
N ASP A 203 0.00 -4.41 -0.82
CA ASP A 203 1.21 -4.57 -1.60
C ASP A 203 1.17 -5.90 -2.36
N PRO A 204 0.73 -5.90 -3.62
CA PRO A 204 0.64 -7.11 -4.42
C PRO A 204 2.01 -7.76 -4.68
N ASN A 205 3.08 -6.96 -4.67
CA ASN A 205 4.42 -7.46 -4.93
C ASN A 205 5.01 -8.19 -3.72
N ASN A 206 4.68 -7.76 -2.50
CA ASN A 206 4.97 -8.54 -1.30
C ASN A 206 4.28 -9.91 -1.36
N ALA A 207 2.99 -9.96 -1.72
CA ALA A 207 2.27 -11.22 -1.86
C ALA A 207 2.86 -12.10 -2.97
N GLY A 208 3.24 -11.50 -4.10
CA GLY A 208 3.94 -12.19 -5.20
C GLY A 208 5.29 -12.76 -4.77
N SER A 209 6.06 -12.02 -3.98
CA SER A 209 7.36 -12.48 -3.46
C SER A 209 7.24 -13.68 -2.52
N MET A 210 6.06 -13.89 -1.93
CA MET A 210 5.74 -15.05 -1.10
C MET A 210 5.14 -16.22 -1.89
N GLY A 211 5.10 -16.13 -3.22
CA GLY A 211 4.63 -17.19 -4.10
C GLY A 211 3.12 -17.18 -4.36
N GLU A 212 2.38 -16.18 -3.86
CA GLU A 212 0.97 -16.02 -4.23
C GLU A 212 0.87 -15.37 -5.62
N LYS A 213 0.00 -15.87 -6.49
CA LYS A 213 -0.44 -15.10 -7.65
C LYS A 213 -1.31 -13.95 -7.16
N SER A 214 -0.63 -12.86 -6.75
CA SER A 214 -1.25 -11.74 -6.07
C SER A 214 -2.36 -11.07 -6.88
N PHE A 215 -2.21 -11.02 -8.21
CA PHE A 215 -3.26 -10.61 -9.13
C PHE A 215 -3.45 -11.66 -10.25
N PRO A 216 -4.70 -12.06 -10.59
CA PRO A 216 -5.95 -11.63 -9.94
C PRO A 216 -6.30 -12.40 -8.65
N ASP A 217 -5.61 -13.51 -8.33
CA ASP A 217 -6.11 -14.51 -7.39
C ASP A 217 -6.05 -14.04 -5.93
N GLY A 218 -4.96 -13.38 -5.50
CA GLY A 218 -4.84 -12.76 -4.18
C GLY A 218 -5.83 -11.61 -4.00
N TYR A 219 -5.86 -10.69 -4.97
CA TYR A 219 -6.75 -9.53 -4.94
C TYR A 219 -8.23 -9.91 -4.84
N ARG A 220 -8.68 -10.94 -5.57
CA ARG A 220 -10.08 -11.40 -5.55
C ARG A 220 -10.57 -11.89 -4.18
N LYS A 221 -9.66 -12.20 -3.26
CA LYS A 221 -9.99 -12.61 -1.88
C LYS A 221 -10.25 -11.42 -0.96
N LEU A 222 -9.88 -10.22 -1.40
CA LEU A 222 -9.96 -9.00 -0.60
C LEU A 222 -11.32 -8.31 -0.79
N ASP A 223 -11.76 -7.64 0.27
CA ASP A 223 -12.83 -6.65 0.19
C ASP A 223 -12.23 -5.30 -0.22
N PRO A 224 -12.54 -4.76 -1.42
CA PRO A 224 -12.00 -3.48 -1.87
C PRO A 224 -12.27 -2.32 -0.90
N ALA A 225 -13.38 -2.36 -0.17
CA ALA A 225 -13.73 -1.33 0.83
C ALA A 225 -12.79 -1.32 2.04
N ARG A 226 -12.04 -2.41 2.26
CA ARG A 226 -11.05 -2.54 3.32
C ARG A 226 -9.63 -2.21 2.85
N ILE A 227 -9.42 -1.84 1.60
CA ILE A 227 -8.12 -1.38 1.09
C ILE A 227 -8.05 0.14 1.29
N PHE A 228 -7.22 0.59 2.23
CA PHE A 228 -7.07 2.00 2.58
C PHE A 228 -5.92 2.67 1.83
N HIS A 229 -4.93 1.89 1.41
CA HIS A 229 -3.74 2.34 0.71
C HIS A 229 -3.19 1.24 -0.19
N VAL A 230 -2.39 1.61 -1.19
CA VAL A 230 -1.79 0.64 -2.14
C VAL A 230 -0.34 1.01 -2.39
N HIS A 231 0.55 0.03 -2.29
CA HIS A 231 1.91 0.14 -2.79
C HIS A 231 2.01 -0.42 -4.20
N LEU A 232 2.72 0.31 -5.05
CA LEU A 232 3.04 -0.11 -6.41
C LEU A 232 4.56 -0.22 -6.55
N ARG A 233 5.01 -1.33 -7.10
CA ARG A 233 6.38 -1.61 -7.50
C ARG A 233 6.39 -2.74 -8.52
N ASP A 234 7.53 -3.28 -8.84
CA ASP A 234 7.64 -4.40 -9.77
C ASP A 234 8.79 -5.34 -9.36
N TYR A 235 8.74 -6.57 -9.82
CA TYR A 235 9.74 -7.58 -9.55
C TYR A 235 9.90 -8.55 -10.72
N LYS A 236 11.02 -9.28 -10.72
CA LYS A 236 11.30 -10.42 -11.59
C LYS A 236 11.63 -11.64 -10.77
N GLN A 237 11.44 -12.81 -11.37
CA GLN A 237 11.93 -14.06 -10.84
C GLN A 237 13.26 -14.39 -11.51
N GLU A 238 14.36 -14.35 -10.78
CA GLU A 238 15.70 -14.67 -11.27
C GLU A 238 16.31 -15.80 -10.43
N GLY A 239 16.58 -16.94 -11.04
CA GLY A 239 17.15 -18.10 -10.34
C GLY A 239 16.31 -18.59 -9.14
N GLY A 240 14.99 -18.46 -9.20
CA GLY A 240 14.08 -18.83 -8.11
C GLY A 240 14.01 -17.81 -6.96
N LYS A 241 14.58 -16.62 -7.14
CA LYS A 241 14.52 -15.53 -6.18
C LYS A 241 13.81 -14.32 -6.77
N VAL A 242 13.10 -13.58 -5.92
CA VAL A 242 12.54 -12.30 -6.28
C VAL A 242 13.62 -11.23 -6.29
N VAL A 243 13.71 -10.49 -7.39
CA VAL A 243 14.57 -9.31 -7.56
C VAL A 243 13.68 -8.13 -7.92
N TRP A 244 13.82 -7.03 -7.19
CA TRP A 244 13.03 -5.83 -7.49
C TRP A 244 13.43 -5.24 -8.84
N ALA A 245 12.45 -4.82 -9.62
CA ALA A 245 12.63 -4.26 -10.95
C ALA A 245 12.07 -2.84 -11.04
N ARG A 246 12.51 -2.11 -12.04
CA ARG A 246 11.87 -0.87 -12.44
C ARG A 246 10.42 -1.17 -12.84
N VAL A 247 9.47 -0.33 -12.43
CA VAL A 247 8.06 -0.52 -12.80
C VAL A 247 7.92 -0.55 -14.34
N GLY A 248 7.26 -1.58 -14.83
CA GLY A 248 7.08 -1.86 -16.26
C GLY A 248 8.13 -2.75 -16.89
N ASP A 249 9.24 -3.04 -16.20
CA ASP A 249 10.27 -4.01 -16.63
C ASP A 249 10.13 -5.37 -15.91
N GLY A 250 9.26 -5.45 -14.93
CA GLY A 250 9.01 -6.66 -14.14
C GLY A 250 7.90 -7.54 -14.69
N GLU A 251 7.45 -8.49 -13.86
CA GLU A 251 6.46 -9.51 -14.22
C GLU A 251 5.07 -9.21 -13.65
N PHE A 252 4.95 -8.19 -12.76
CA PHE A 252 3.68 -7.86 -12.16
C PHE A 252 2.79 -7.01 -13.08
N ASP A 253 1.56 -7.46 -13.31
CA ASP A 253 0.60 -6.74 -14.16
C ASP A 253 -0.03 -5.55 -13.38
N ASN A 254 0.76 -4.49 -13.19
CA ASN A 254 0.32 -3.25 -12.58
C ASN A 254 -0.90 -2.64 -13.28
N LEU A 255 -0.98 -2.75 -14.63
CA LEU A 255 -2.09 -2.19 -15.41
C LEU A 255 -3.41 -2.87 -15.06
N ALA A 256 -3.44 -4.21 -15.10
CA ALA A 256 -4.65 -4.97 -14.80
C ALA A 256 -5.07 -4.77 -13.32
N GLN A 257 -4.12 -4.71 -12.39
CA GLN A 257 -4.39 -4.45 -10.97
C GLN A 257 -5.03 -3.07 -10.77
N ILE A 258 -4.44 -2.01 -11.32
CA ILE A 258 -4.97 -0.64 -11.19
C ILE A 258 -6.37 -0.56 -11.80
N ARG A 259 -6.59 -1.10 -13.01
CA ARG A 259 -7.91 -1.15 -13.66
C ARG A 259 -8.96 -1.86 -12.81
N ALA A 260 -8.61 -3.00 -12.24
CA ALA A 260 -9.52 -3.76 -11.38
C ALA A 260 -9.91 -2.96 -10.14
N MET A 261 -8.94 -2.35 -9.46
CA MET A 261 -9.18 -1.54 -8.26
C MET A 261 -10.07 -0.32 -8.54
N LEU A 262 -9.81 0.39 -9.64
CA LEU A 262 -10.63 1.54 -10.04
C LEU A 262 -12.06 1.10 -10.40
N LYS A 263 -12.21 -0.01 -11.10
CA LYS A 263 -13.52 -0.62 -11.42
C LYS A 263 -14.29 -0.99 -10.15
N ASP A 264 -13.60 -1.50 -9.13
CA ASP A 264 -14.17 -1.87 -7.83
C ASP A 264 -14.38 -0.67 -6.91
N GLY A 265 -14.12 0.56 -7.39
CA GLY A 265 -14.42 1.81 -6.71
C GLY A 265 -13.34 2.31 -5.76
N TYR A 266 -12.11 1.81 -5.84
CA TYR A 266 -11.00 2.33 -5.03
C TYR A 266 -10.74 3.81 -5.36
N LYS A 267 -10.69 4.64 -4.31
CA LYS A 267 -10.47 6.11 -4.39
C LYS A 267 -9.28 6.58 -3.55
N GLY A 268 -8.55 5.63 -2.98
CA GLY A 268 -7.35 5.89 -2.19
C GLY A 268 -6.15 6.29 -3.05
N THR A 269 -5.01 6.39 -2.41
CA THR A 269 -3.74 6.72 -3.08
C THR A 269 -3.01 5.44 -3.48
N PHE A 270 -2.53 5.42 -4.71
CA PHE A 270 -1.53 4.49 -5.18
C PHE A 270 -0.15 5.11 -4.93
N THR A 271 0.70 4.44 -4.19
CA THR A 271 2.01 4.95 -3.80
C THR A 271 3.11 4.09 -4.40
N LEU A 272 4.00 4.73 -5.14
CA LEU A 272 5.23 4.09 -5.61
C LEU A 272 6.20 3.90 -4.43
N GLU A 273 6.54 2.64 -4.17
CA GLU A 273 7.59 2.22 -3.23
C GLU A 273 8.57 1.31 -3.99
N THR A 274 9.47 1.87 -4.79
CA THR A 274 10.13 1.14 -5.86
C THR A 274 11.02 -0.01 -5.41
N HIS A 275 11.73 0.09 -4.30
CA HIS A 275 12.75 -0.86 -3.81
C HIS A 275 13.81 -1.29 -4.84
N TRP A 276 13.57 -1.07 -6.13
CA TRP A 276 14.61 -1.24 -7.16
C TRP A 276 15.72 -0.21 -6.99
N ARG A 277 16.97 -0.63 -7.18
CA ARG A 277 18.13 0.24 -6.98
C ARG A 277 19.07 0.15 -8.18
N ASP A 278 19.25 1.29 -8.84
CA ASP A 278 20.29 1.52 -9.84
C ASP A 278 21.54 2.08 -9.16
N PRO A 279 22.75 1.79 -9.65
CA PRO A 279 24.00 2.38 -9.13
C PRO A 279 24.04 3.90 -9.10
N LYS A 280 23.22 4.59 -9.89
CA LYS A 280 23.08 6.05 -9.90
C LYS A 280 22.33 6.62 -8.69
N GLY A 281 21.84 5.78 -7.80
CA GLY A 281 21.21 6.17 -6.54
C GLY A 281 19.68 6.05 -6.51
N LYS A 282 19.11 6.26 -5.31
CA LYS A 282 17.68 6.01 -5.06
C LYS A 282 16.76 7.00 -5.79
N MET A 283 17.11 8.28 -5.88
CA MET A 283 16.31 9.27 -6.61
C MET A 283 16.21 8.91 -8.10
N TYR A 284 17.32 8.54 -8.74
CA TYR A 284 17.30 8.07 -10.12
C TYR A 284 16.42 6.82 -10.28
N SER A 285 16.56 5.85 -9.38
CA SER A 285 15.77 4.62 -9.41
C SER A 285 14.26 4.93 -9.30
N THR A 286 13.91 5.82 -8.39
CA THR A 286 12.52 6.26 -8.18
C THR A 286 11.98 7.01 -9.40
N GLU A 287 12.77 7.89 -10.00
CA GLU A 287 12.39 8.61 -11.23
C GLU A 287 12.15 7.66 -12.41
N GLN A 288 13.02 6.66 -12.59
CA GLN A 288 12.83 5.69 -13.67
C GLN A 288 11.60 4.79 -13.42
N SER A 289 11.36 4.37 -12.16
CA SER A 289 10.16 3.62 -11.82
C SER A 289 8.89 4.47 -11.95
N LEU A 290 8.95 5.75 -11.62
CA LEU A 290 7.84 6.68 -11.85
C LEU A 290 7.52 6.82 -13.35
N LYS A 291 8.52 6.97 -14.20
CA LYS A 291 8.32 7.01 -15.67
C LYS A 291 7.60 5.73 -16.16
N GLY A 292 8.08 4.56 -15.75
CA GLY A 292 7.43 3.31 -16.10
C GLY A 292 5.99 3.20 -15.59
N LEU A 293 5.74 3.67 -14.36
CA LEU A 293 4.39 3.69 -13.78
C LEU A 293 3.45 4.66 -14.52
N LEU A 294 3.94 5.83 -14.92
CA LEU A 294 3.16 6.79 -15.72
C LEU A 294 2.80 6.19 -17.10
N ASP A 295 3.72 5.45 -17.75
CA ASP A 295 3.44 4.72 -18.99
C ASP A 295 2.37 3.63 -18.80
N VAL A 296 2.32 2.98 -17.63
CA VAL A 296 1.26 2.03 -17.27
C VAL A 296 -0.06 2.76 -17.07
N ILE A 297 -0.07 3.85 -16.30
CA ILE A 297 -1.28 4.63 -15.98
C ILE A 297 -1.87 5.26 -17.26
N ALA A 298 -1.06 5.69 -18.20
CA ALA A 298 -1.53 6.24 -19.48
C ALA A 298 -2.37 5.23 -20.30
N LYS A 299 -2.29 3.93 -20.00
CA LYS A 299 -3.06 2.86 -20.64
C LYS A 299 -4.31 2.48 -19.85
N VAL A 300 -4.53 3.04 -18.65
CA VAL A 300 -5.73 2.78 -17.82
C VAL A 300 -6.96 3.41 -18.44
#